data_4d1ef9f22f8a2294a29f87217f13a903
#
_entry.id   4d1ef9f22f8a2294a29f87217f13a903
#
_cell.length_a   1.000
_cell.length_b   1.000
_cell.length_c   1.000
_cell.angle_alpha   90.00
_cell.angle_beta   90.00
_cell.angle_gamma   90.00
#
_symmetry.space_group_name_H-M   'P 1'
#
loop_
_entity.id
_entity.type
_entity.pdbx_description
1 polymer ?
#
loop_
_entity_poly.entity_id
_entity_poly.type
_entity_poly.pdbx_seq_one_letter_code
_entity_poly.pdbx_strand_id
1 'polypeptide(L)'
;MYNRLEKLSLLSEMIAFAQTDSNIKAIEYNFLLSIARQLEISEEDFNYLFENPATHVHLKSYSERIVQFHRLILLMNIGNDKSAKQLQKIHNFGLRMGLSHEAINRVLDLMESFPDNIVPPDFLIDIFKVQYN
;
A
#
# COMPACT_ATOMS: atom_id res chain seq x y z
N MET A 1 8.70 8.75 11.56
CA MET A 1 7.60 9.65 11.17
C MET A 1 7.86 10.21 9.77
N TYR A 2 6.80 10.34 8.98
CA TYR A 2 6.94 10.81 7.60
C TYR A 2 7.06 12.33 7.53
N ASN A 3 7.95 12.83 6.65
CA ASN A 3 7.92 14.23 6.27
C ASN A 3 6.86 14.45 5.18
N ARG A 4 6.63 15.72 4.79
CA ARG A 4 5.57 16.01 3.82
C ARG A 4 5.81 15.35 2.46
N LEU A 5 7.05 15.35 1.97
CA LEU A 5 7.36 14.75 0.67
C LEU A 5 7.09 13.25 0.69
N GLU A 6 7.43 12.59 1.79
CA GLU A 6 7.16 11.16 1.95
C GLU A 6 5.66 10.88 1.99
N LYS A 7 4.89 11.69 2.72
CA LYS A 7 3.43 11.55 2.80
C LYS A 7 2.78 11.67 1.42
N LEU A 8 3.15 12.68 0.66
CA LEU A 8 2.59 12.89 -0.67
C LEU A 8 3.01 11.77 -1.63
N SER A 9 4.23 11.29 -1.50
CA SER A 9 4.74 10.18 -2.33
C SER A 9 3.96 8.90 -2.06
N LEU A 10 3.78 8.53 -0.79
CA LEU A 10 3.07 7.29 -0.48
C LEU A 10 1.59 7.36 -0.85
N LEU A 11 0.95 8.52 -0.72
CA LEU A 11 -0.42 8.70 -1.17
C LEU A 11 -0.53 8.57 -2.70
N SER A 12 0.41 9.17 -3.44
CA SER A 12 0.44 9.07 -4.90
C SER A 12 0.61 7.63 -5.36
N GLU A 13 1.44 6.86 -4.67
CA GLU A 13 1.64 5.44 -4.96
C GLU A 13 0.35 4.65 -4.76
N MET A 14 -0.37 4.92 -3.67
CA MET A 14 -1.65 4.26 -3.40
C MET A 14 -2.70 4.63 -4.44
N ILE A 15 -2.77 5.91 -4.81
CA ILE A 15 -3.69 6.38 -5.86
C ILE A 15 -3.39 5.67 -7.17
N ALA A 16 -2.12 5.61 -7.56
CA ALA A 16 -1.71 4.94 -8.80
C ALA A 16 -2.12 3.46 -8.79
N PHE A 17 -1.97 2.80 -7.64
CA PHE A 17 -2.37 1.41 -7.51
C PHE A 17 -3.89 1.26 -7.73
N ALA A 18 -4.69 2.13 -7.14
CA ALA A 18 -6.15 2.08 -7.25
C ALA A 18 -6.64 2.41 -8.67
N GLN A 19 -5.93 3.25 -9.41
CA GLN A 19 -6.34 3.69 -10.75
C GLN A 19 -5.97 2.72 -11.89
N THR A 20 -5.37 1.59 -11.58
CA THR A 20 -4.72 0.72 -12.59
C THR A 20 -5.60 0.35 -13.77
N ASP A 21 -6.84 -0.03 -13.54
CA ASP A 21 -7.67 -0.62 -14.58
C ASP A 21 -8.87 0.22 -14.99
N SER A 22 -9.23 1.22 -14.21
CA SER A 22 -10.40 2.02 -14.50
C SER A 22 -10.57 3.08 -13.41
N ASN A 23 -11.78 3.62 -13.31
CA ASN A 23 -12.14 4.58 -12.29
C ASN A 23 -12.04 3.97 -10.89
N ILE A 24 -11.56 4.78 -9.94
CA ILE A 24 -11.51 4.39 -8.55
C ILE A 24 -12.93 4.22 -8.01
N LYS A 25 -13.14 3.13 -7.28
CA LYS A 25 -14.42 2.88 -6.62
C LYS A 25 -14.57 3.82 -5.42
N ALA A 26 -15.82 4.15 -5.07
CA ALA A 26 -16.08 5.04 -3.93
C ALA A 26 -15.44 4.52 -2.63
N ILE A 27 -15.49 3.21 -2.39
CA ILE A 27 -14.92 2.62 -1.18
C ILE A 27 -13.40 2.76 -1.16
N GLU A 28 -12.75 2.67 -2.32
CA GLU A 28 -11.30 2.87 -2.44
C GLU A 28 -10.95 4.33 -2.18
N TYR A 29 -11.70 5.26 -2.78
CA TYR A 29 -11.49 6.69 -2.57
C TYR A 29 -11.62 7.05 -1.09
N ASN A 30 -12.65 6.53 -0.43
CA ASN A 30 -12.88 6.81 0.99
C ASN A 30 -11.75 6.27 1.87
N PHE A 31 -11.21 5.10 1.52
CA PHE A 31 -10.07 4.54 2.24
C PHE A 31 -8.84 5.43 2.06
N LEU A 32 -8.55 5.83 0.82
CA LEU A 32 -7.42 6.72 0.52
C LEU A 32 -7.55 8.05 1.26
N LEU A 33 -8.74 8.61 1.29
CA LEU A 33 -8.99 9.86 2.00
C LEU A 33 -8.76 9.70 3.51
N SER A 34 -9.14 8.56 4.08
CA SER A 34 -8.91 8.29 5.50
C SER A 34 -7.41 8.24 5.82
N ILE A 35 -6.62 7.67 4.91
CA ILE A 35 -5.16 7.65 5.07
C ILE A 35 -4.60 9.08 4.99
N ALA A 36 -5.09 9.87 4.03
CA ALA A 36 -4.65 11.27 3.91
C ALA A 36 -4.94 12.04 5.20
N ARG A 37 -6.11 11.83 5.80
CA ARG A 37 -6.47 12.48 7.07
C ARG A 37 -5.55 12.04 8.21
N GLN A 38 -5.23 10.76 8.28
CA GLN A 38 -4.29 10.25 9.30
C GLN A 38 -2.91 10.89 9.14
N LEU A 39 -2.52 11.17 7.91
CA LEU A 39 -1.23 11.80 7.61
C LEU A 39 -1.28 13.33 7.69
N GLU A 40 -2.44 13.88 8.05
CA GLU A 40 -2.66 15.32 8.15
C GLU A 40 -2.45 16.05 6.81
N ILE A 41 -2.83 15.41 5.72
CA ILE A 41 -2.87 16.01 4.38
C ILE A 41 -4.30 16.45 4.13
N SER A 42 -4.49 17.70 3.72
CA SER A 42 -5.82 18.24 3.46
C SER A 42 -6.49 17.50 2.30
N GLU A 43 -7.83 17.51 2.31
CA GLU A 43 -8.60 16.91 1.23
C GLU A 43 -8.29 17.58 -0.11
N GLU A 44 -8.08 18.89 -0.10
CA GLU A 44 -7.71 19.64 -1.30
C GLU A 44 -6.37 19.13 -1.88
N ASP A 45 -5.35 19.03 -1.03
CA ASP A 45 -4.03 18.54 -1.46
C ASP A 45 -4.10 17.08 -1.90
N PHE A 46 -4.89 16.28 -1.21
CA PHE A 46 -5.10 14.88 -1.58
C PHE A 46 -5.73 14.78 -2.97
N ASN A 47 -6.79 15.53 -3.23
CA ASN A 47 -7.46 15.48 -4.54
C ASN A 47 -6.57 15.99 -5.67
N TYR A 48 -5.68 16.95 -5.37
CA TYR A 48 -4.73 17.46 -6.34
C TYR A 48 -3.80 16.36 -6.86
N LEU A 49 -3.46 15.38 -6.01
CA LEU A 49 -2.54 14.29 -6.39
C LEU A 49 -3.08 13.39 -7.48
N PHE A 50 -4.39 13.33 -7.69
CA PHE A 50 -4.97 12.47 -8.73
C PHE A 50 -4.56 12.92 -10.14
N GLU A 51 -4.44 14.22 -10.35
CA GLU A 51 -4.00 14.79 -11.63
C GLU A 51 -2.52 15.16 -11.63
N ASN A 52 -1.93 15.32 -10.45
CA ASN A 52 -0.56 15.80 -10.28
C ASN A 52 0.18 14.92 -9.28
N PRO A 53 0.58 13.70 -9.68
CA PRO A 53 1.28 12.79 -8.76
C PRO A 53 2.56 13.41 -8.22
N ALA A 54 2.84 13.14 -6.96
CA ALA A 54 4.06 13.59 -6.30
C ALA A 54 5.26 12.78 -6.80
N THR A 55 6.43 13.40 -6.73
CA THR A 55 7.68 12.72 -7.04
C THR A 55 7.89 11.57 -6.04
N HIS A 56 8.29 10.42 -6.55
CA HIS A 56 8.54 9.25 -5.71
C HIS A 56 9.68 9.53 -4.73
N VAL A 57 9.44 9.23 -3.45
CA VAL A 57 10.44 9.34 -2.39
C VAL A 57 10.54 7.98 -1.71
N HIS A 58 11.73 7.42 -1.68
CA HIS A 58 11.95 6.11 -1.07
C HIS A 58 11.89 6.23 0.46
N LEU A 59 11.06 5.41 1.10
CA LEU A 59 10.96 5.38 2.57
C LEU A 59 12.23 4.74 3.14
N LYS A 60 12.87 5.42 4.09
CA LYS A 60 14.15 4.99 4.64
C LYS A 60 14.03 3.82 5.60
N SER A 61 13.01 3.85 6.46
CA SER A 61 12.82 2.82 7.47
C SER A 61 12.23 1.56 6.85
N TYR A 62 12.82 0.40 7.16
CA TYR A 62 12.30 -0.88 6.69
C TYR A 62 10.88 -1.12 7.20
N SER A 63 10.62 -0.81 8.48
CA SER A 63 9.29 -0.99 9.06
C SER A 63 8.26 -0.06 8.43
N GLU A 64 8.62 1.16 8.03
CA GLU A 64 7.70 2.04 7.32
C GLU A 64 7.36 1.51 5.94
N ARG A 65 8.30 0.86 5.26
CA ARG A 65 8.04 0.22 3.97
C ARG A 65 7.08 -0.96 4.12
N ILE A 66 7.23 -1.72 5.21
CA ILE A 66 6.30 -2.82 5.50
C ILE A 66 4.89 -2.27 5.75
N VAL A 67 4.77 -1.19 6.51
CA VAL A 67 3.48 -0.56 6.77
C VAL A 67 2.84 -0.07 5.46
N GLN A 68 3.61 0.53 4.57
CA GLN A 68 3.10 0.98 3.27
C GLN A 68 2.64 -0.21 2.43
N PHE A 69 3.39 -1.31 2.44
CA PHE A 69 2.98 -2.53 1.74
C PHE A 69 1.63 -3.05 2.30
N HIS A 70 1.47 -3.00 3.62
CA HIS A 70 0.22 -3.39 4.27
C HIS A 70 -0.95 -2.53 3.79
N ARG A 71 -0.73 -1.20 3.65
CA ARG A 71 -1.77 -0.30 3.13
C ARG A 71 -2.20 -0.68 1.72
N LEU A 72 -1.25 -1.07 0.86
CA LEU A 72 -1.56 -1.48 -0.50
C LEU A 72 -2.36 -2.79 -0.52
N ILE A 73 -2.03 -3.72 0.36
CA ILE A 73 -2.80 -4.97 0.49
C ILE A 73 -4.22 -4.67 0.95
N LEU A 74 -4.39 -3.79 1.94
CA LEU A 74 -5.72 -3.39 2.42
C LEU A 74 -6.52 -2.76 1.29
N LEU A 75 -5.90 -1.90 0.51
CA LEU A 75 -6.55 -1.24 -0.62
C LEU A 75 -7.00 -2.26 -1.66
N MET A 76 -6.16 -3.24 -1.98
CA MET A 76 -6.51 -4.31 -2.90
C MET A 76 -7.73 -5.10 -2.41
N ASN A 77 -7.74 -5.44 -1.12
CA ASN A 77 -8.83 -6.22 -0.53
C ASN A 77 -10.14 -5.42 -0.49
N ILE A 78 -10.06 -4.13 -0.19
CA ILE A 78 -11.22 -3.25 -0.18
C ILE A 78 -11.83 -3.14 -1.58
N GLY A 79 -10.98 -3.03 -2.61
CA GLY A 79 -11.43 -3.00 -3.99
C GLY A 79 -12.00 -4.32 -4.47
N ASN A 80 -11.74 -5.39 -3.72
CA ASN A 80 -12.21 -6.74 -4.00
C ASN A 80 -11.78 -7.26 -5.38
N ASP A 81 -10.62 -6.82 -5.84
CA ASP A 81 -10.03 -7.30 -7.09
C ASP A 81 -8.75 -8.05 -6.79
N LYS A 82 -8.84 -9.39 -6.84
CA LYS A 82 -7.71 -10.28 -6.60
C LYS A 82 -7.31 -10.99 -7.87
N SER A 83 -7.50 -10.34 -9.01
CA SER A 83 -7.05 -10.88 -10.29
C SER A 83 -5.55 -11.10 -10.28
N ALA A 84 -5.08 -11.96 -11.18
CA ALA A 84 -3.66 -12.20 -11.35
C ALA A 84 -2.90 -10.89 -11.61
N LYS A 85 -3.53 -9.96 -12.31
CA LYS A 85 -2.94 -8.66 -12.61
C LYS A 85 -2.73 -7.81 -11.36
N GLN A 86 -3.71 -7.78 -10.46
CA GLN A 86 -3.59 -7.04 -9.20
C GLN A 86 -2.57 -7.68 -8.27
N LEU A 87 -2.55 -9.01 -8.18
CA LEU A 87 -1.56 -9.72 -7.37
C LEU A 87 -0.14 -9.45 -7.88
N GLN A 88 0.04 -9.46 -9.19
CA GLN A 88 1.34 -9.15 -9.80
C GLN A 88 1.75 -7.72 -9.50
N LYS A 89 0.81 -6.80 -9.49
CA LYS A 89 1.07 -5.40 -9.19
C LYS A 89 1.51 -5.20 -7.75
N ILE A 90 0.83 -5.84 -6.80
CA ILE A 90 1.22 -5.82 -5.39
C ILE A 90 2.64 -6.36 -5.23
N HIS A 91 2.93 -7.47 -5.91
CA HIS A 91 4.25 -8.08 -5.87
C HIS A 91 5.33 -7.11 -6.37
N ASN A 92 5.06 -6.45 -7.49
CA ASN A 92 6.00 -5.49 -8.06
C ASN A 92 6.23 -4.28 -7.15
N PHE A 93 5.19 -3.78 -6.50
CA PHE A 93 5.34 -2.69 -5.54
C PHE A 93 6.21 -3.12 -4.36
N GLY A 94 5.98 -4.31 -3.83
CA GLY A 94 6.78 -4.83 -2.72
C GLY A 94 8.25 -4.95 -3.09
N LEU A 95 8.55 -5.47 -4.27
CA LEU A 95 9.94 -5.59 -4.74
C LEU A 95 10.61 -4.23 -4.88
N ARG A 96 9.89 -3.25 -5.42
CA ARG A 96 10.44 -1.89 -5.57
C ARG A 96 10.69 -1.22 -4.21
N MET A 97 9.96 -1.63 -3.19
CA MET A 97 10.20 -1.15 -1.82
C MET A 97 11.38 -1.85 -1.17
N GLY A 98 12.01 -2.81 -1.85
CA GLY A 98 13.12 -3.57 -1.30
C GLY A 98 12.69 -4.69 -0.37
N LEU A 99 11.43 -5.13 -0.46
CA LEU A 99 10.96 -6.26 0.34
C LEU A 99 11.33 -7.58 -0.32
N SER A 100 11.54 -8.60 0.49
CA SER A 100 11.92 -9.93 0.03
C SER A 100 10.82 -10.57 -0.82
N HIS A 101 11.21 -11.15 -1.97
CA HIS A 101 10.30 -11.89 -2.83
C HIS A 101 9.58 -13.01 -2.05
N GLU A 102 10.34 -13.75 -1.24
CA GLU A 102 9.80 -14.87 -0.47
C GLU A 102 8.79 -14.39 0.58
N ALA A 103 9.10 -13.28 1.26
CA ALA A 103 8.20 -12.71 2.26
C ALA A 103 6.91 -12.21 1.62
N ILE A 104 7.00 -11.54 0.47
CA ILE A 104 5.82 -11.06 -0.26
C ILE A 104 4.92 -12.24 -0.61
N ASN A 105 5.48 -13.30 -1.19
CA ASN A 105 4.71 -14.48 -1.55
C ASN A 105 4.06 -15.12 -0.33
N ARG A 106 4.78 -15.19 0.79
CA ARG A 106 4.25 -15.77 2.02
C ARG A 106 3.05 -14.97 2.53
N VAL A 107 3.13 -13.64 2.50
CA VAL A 107 2.01 -12.80 2.91
C VAL A 107 0.80 -13.04 2.02
N LEU A 108 0.98 -13.06 0.71
CA LEU A 108 -0.11 -13.25 -0.23
C LEU A 108 -0.76 -14.64 -0.06
N ASP A 109 0.05 -15.68 0.17
CA ASP A 109 -0.45 -17.03 0.37
C ASP A 109 -1.23 -17.15 1.68
N LEU A 110 -0.78 -16.49 2.74
CA LEU A 110 -1.41 -16.57 4.06
C LEU A 110 -2.61 -15.64 4.20
N MET A 111 -2.73 -14.65 3.33
CA MET A 111 -3.75 -13.62 3.43
C MET A 111 -5.17 -14.21 3.58
N GLU A 112 -5.47 -15.25 2.83
CA GLU A 112 -6.79 -15.87 2.83
C GLU A 112 -7.11 -16.59 4.14
N SER A 113 -6.11 -16.85 4.98
CA SER A 113 -6.29 -17.49 6.29
C SER A 113 -6.82 -16.54 7.34
N PHE A 114 -6.83 -15.24 7.08
CA PHE A 114 -7.24 -14.23 8.04
C PHE A 114 -8.62 -13.68 7.71
N PRO A 115 -9.39 -13.25 8.74
CA PRO A 115 -10.71 -12.64 8.51
C PRO A 115 -10.61 -11.46 7.55
N ASP A 116 -11.51 -11.39 6.58
CA ASP A 116 -11.56 -10.34 5.55
C ASP A 116 -10.26 -10.21 4.75
N ASN A 117 -9.42 -11.26 4.76
CA ASN A 117 -8.12 -11.28 4.08
C ASN A 117 -7.18 -10.20 4.60
N ILE A 118 -7.34 -9.79 5.85
CA ILE A 118 -6.51 -8.75 6.47
C ILE A 118 -5.45 -9.42 7.34
N VAL A 119 -4.20 -9.33 6.92
CA VAL A 119 -3.07 -9.83 7.70
C VAL A 119 -2.72 -8.76 8.75
N PRO A 120 -2.72 -9.11 10.05
CA PRO A 120 -2.38 -8.12 11.07
C PRO A 120 -0.98 -7.53 10.86
N PRO A 121 -0.78 -6.23 11.14
CA PRO A 121 0.54 -5.58 10.96
C PRO A 121 1.68 -6.29 11.69
N ASP A 122 1.45 -6.75 12.91
CA ASP A 122 2.49 -7.42 13.70
C ASP A 122 2.93 -8.73 13.03
N PHE A 123 1.97 -9.46 12.45
CA PHE A 123 2.27 -10.70 11.74
C PHE A 123 3.09 -10.42 10.48
N LEU A 124 2.77 -9.35 9.77
CA LEU A 124 3.54 -8.91 8.59
C LEU A 124 4.98 -8.58 8.98
N ILE A 125 5.15 -7.81 10.03
CA ILE A 125 6.47 -7.40 10.50
C ILE A 125 7.30 -8.64 10.82
N ASP A 126 6.72 -9.62 11.50
CA ASP A 126 7.42 -10.85 11.85
C ASP A 126 7.86 -11.64 10.59
N ILE A 127 6.98 -11.75 9.59
CA ILE A 127 7.33 -12.44 8.35
C ILE A 127 8.52 -11.77 7.67
N PHE A 128 8.46 -10.45 7.49
CA PHE A 128 9.52 -9.72 6.81
C PHE A 128 10.81 -9.69 7.62
N LYS A 129 10.70 -9.65 8.94
CA LYS A 129 11.87 -9.65 9.81
C LYS A 129 12.64 -10.97 9.71
N VAL A 130 11.93 -12.08 9.68
CA VAL A 130 12.55 -13.40 9.52
C VAL A 130 13.26 -13.50 8.16
N GLN A 131 12.63 -13.04 7.09
CA GLN A 131 13.20 -13.09 5.75
C GLN A 131 14.34 -12.09 5.55
N TYR A 132 14.32 -11.00 6.29
CA TYR A 132 15.35 -9.98 6.21
C TYR A 132 16.66 -10.44 6.85
N ASN A 133 16.55 -11.14 7.95
CA ASN A 133 17.71 -11.68 8.65
C ASN A 133 18.22 -12.97 8.00
#